data_2f96726be216667f9905e07abb9884b7
#
_entry.id   2f96726be216667f9905e07abb9884b7
#
_cell.length_a   1.000
_cell.length_b   1.000
_cell.length_c   1.000
_cell.angle_alpha   90.00
_cell.angle_beta   90.00
_cell.angle_gamma   90.00
#
_symmetry.space_group_name_H-M   'P 1'
#
loop_
_entity.id
_entity.type
_entity.pdbx_description
1 polymer ?
#
loop_
_entity_poly.entity_id
_entity_poly.type
_entity_poly.pdbx_seq_one_letter_code
_entity_poly.pdbx_strand_id
1 'polypeptide(L)'
;MGDEFTLGIYKYKCNTRNQLPNLPEQLKMSNISPCGVLLELVMGKMNILNSDGELVYKQETNFTKLPAEIQMTNTYEQFNEVLNTDILDEECRNICNRFMLYDRTNNFVYEHILNELTQYFVVNELSPCEGFVHLYRTLEFMSYSFPLIYASKSKSYRGTYDSLKKFLTGDSGGELKFFDKFLKEIFTTDIAYQYEFEVYVDSCNIEELKKEFQEIFKTDFFTFDENTLTFKFKNVMELFIEIRNRYFHMLLGQGRNNFLNMEYDKNDLFRSLNPVFINWLAFIFVKIVQHGIESCN
;
A
#
# COMPACT_ATOMS: atom_id res chain seq x y z
N MET A 1 -19.26 2.03 24.38
CA MET A 1 -19.48 1.18 23.20
C MET A 1 -18.24 1.29 22.37
N GLY A 2 -17.57 0.18 22.01
CA GLY A 2 -16.39 0.22 21.16
C GLY A 2 -16.80 0.60 19.75
N ASP A 3 -15.99 1.46 19.12
CA ASP A 3 -16.22 1.85 17.74
C ASP A 3 -16.02 0.61 16.86
N GLU A 4 -17.04 0.26 16.11
CA GLU A 4 -17.07 -0.91 15.23
C GLU A 4 -17.53 -0.45 13.85
N PHE A 5 -16.81 -0.86 12.82
CA PHE A 5 -17.16 -0.62 11.43
C PHE A 5 -17.49 -1.95 10.76
N THR A 6 -18.52 -1.98 9.91
CA THR A 6 -18.94 -3.20 9.22
C THR A 6 -18.85 -3.00 7.70
N LEU A 7 -18.19 -3.91 7.01
CA LEU A 7 -18.13 -3.96 5.55
C LEU A 7 -18.36 -5.41 5.07
N GLY A 8 -19.44 -5.63 4.35
CA GLY A 8 -19.83 -6.98 3.93
C GLY A 8 -20.06 -7.91 5.12
N ILE A 9 -19.33 -9.03 5.16
CA ILE A 9 -19.40 -10.03 6.24
C ILE A 9 -18.41 -9.78 7.37
N TYR A 10 -17.57 -8.74 7.27
CA TYR A 10 -16.55 -8.46 8.25
C TYR A 10 -16.89 -7.26 9.12
N LYS A 11 -16.48 -7.37 10.37
CA LYS A 11 -16.54 -6.31 11.37
C LYS A 11 -15.13 -5.96 11.82
N TYR A 12 -14.86 -4.68 11.87
CA TYR A 12 -13.55 -4.13 12.27
C TYR A 12 -13.67 -3.51 13.64
N LYS A 13 -12.76 -3.84 14.52
CA LYS A 13 -12.75 -3.33 15.89
C LYS A 13 -11.31 -3.00 16.30
N CYS A 14 -11.08 -1.75 16.71
CA CYS A 14 -9.77 -1.35 17.21
C CYS A 14 -9.41 -2.13 18.49
N ASN A 15 -8.19 -2.66 18.54
CA ASN A 15 -7.71 -3.48 19.66
C ASN A 15 -7.50 -2.68 20.94
N THR A 16 -7.12 -1.39 20.82
CA THR A 16 -6.83 -0.54 21.97
C THR A 16 -7.00 0.93 21.60
N ARG A 17 -7.97 1.60 22.23
CA ARG A 17 -8.23 3.03 22.03
C ARG A 17 -7.02 3.94 22.31
N ASN A 18 -6.09 3.50 23.13
CA ASN A 18 -5.00 4.33 23.66
C ASN A 18 -3.62 4.09 23.01
N GLN A 19 -3.53 3.25 21.97
CA GLN A 19 -2.22 2.84 21.42
C GLN A 19 -1.89 3.40 20.03
N LEU A 20 -2.77 4.22 19.45
CA LEU A 20 -2.43 5.06 18.30
C LEU A 20 -2.38 6.52 18.78
N PRO A 21 -1.38 6.90 19.63
CA PRO A 21 -1.31 8.28 20.15
C PRO A 21 -1.18 9.29 19.01
N ASN A 22 -0.97 8.81 17.82
CA ASN A 22 -0.34 9.50 16.72
C ASN A 22 -1.26 9.71 15.52
N LEU A 23 -2.52 9.34 15.61
CA LEU A 23 -3.50 9.62 14.55
C LEU A 23 -4.45 10.71 15.06
N PRO A 24 -4.68 11.81 14.31
CA PRO A 24 -5.68 12.81 14.66
C PRO A 24 -7.03 12.16 14.97
N GLU A 25 -7.71 12.63 16.01
CA GLU A 25 -8.98 12.04 16.49
C GLU A 25 -10.02 11.89 15.37
N GLN A 26 -10.02 12.82 14.42
CA GLN A 26 -10.93 12.85 13.27
C GLN A 26 -10.65 11.73 12.26
N LEU A 27 -9.42 11.22 12.22
CA LEU A 27 -9.00 10.12 11.32
C LEU A 27 -9.12 8.75 12.00
N LYS A 28 -9.48 8.70 13.27
CA LYS A 28 -9.71 7.44 13.98
C LYS A 28 -11.05 6.81 13.57
N MET A 29 -11.17 5.52 13.78
CA MET A 29 -12.34 4.72 13.43
C MET A 29 -13.65 5.23 14.09
N SER A 30 -13.56 5.98 15.19
CA SER A 30 -14.70 6.61 15.87
C SER A 30 -15.59 7.47 14.96
N ASN A 31 -15.05 7.95 13.85
CA ASN A 31 -15.77 8.77 12.88
C ASN A 31 -16.35 7.98 11.69
N ILE A 32 -16.29 6.65 11.74
CA ILE A 32 -16.92 5.74 10.78
C ILE A 32 -16.59 6.11 9.31
N SER A 33 -15.30 6.24 9.00
CA SER A 33 -14.86 6.47 7.64
C SER A 33 -14.04 5.27 7.16
N PRO A 34 -14.31 4.73 5.97
CA PRO A 34 -13.47 3.68 5.36
C PRO A 34 -12.00 4.08 5.29
N CYS A 35 -11.69 5.35 5.04
CA CYS A 35 -10.33 5.89 5.08
C CYS A 35 -9.67 5.72 6.47
N GLY A 36 -10.38 6.08 7.56
CA GLY A 36 -9.88 5.92 8.92
C GLY A 36 -9.70 4.44 9.31
N VAL A 37 -10.66 3.59 8.95
CA VAL A 37 -10.57 2.14 9.18
C VAL A 37 -9.36 1.55 8.44
N LEU A 38 -9.15 1.95 7.20
CA LEU A 38 -8.02 1.50 6.38
C LEU A 38 -6.68 1.97 6.97
N LEU A 39 -6.59 3.22 7.44
CA LEU A 39 -5.41 3.73 8.14
C LEU A 39 -5.10 2.88 9.38
N GLU A 40 -6.08 2.65 10.25
CA GLU A 40 -5.87 1.84 11.45
C GLU A 40 -5.51 0.39 11.12
N LEU A 41 -6.08 -0.19 10.05
CA LEU A 41 -5.76 -1.53 9.60
C LEU A 41 -4.29 -1.63 9.17
N VAL A 42 -3.81 -0.73 8.32
CA VAL A 42 -2.41 -0.77 7.86
C VAL A 42 -1.41 -0.36 8.94
N MET A 43 -1.84 0.37 9.95
CA MET A 43 -1.04 0.71 11.13
C MET A 43 -0.95 -0.43 12.18
N GLY A 44 -1.76 -1.50 12.05
CA GLY A 44 -1.60 -2.70 12.85
C GLY A 44 -2.30 -2.70 14.21
N LYS A 45 -3.50 -2.17 14.34
CA LYS A 45 -4.25 -2.12 15.62
C LYS A 45 -5.69 -2.58 15.48
N MET A 46 -5.93 -3.56 14.62
CA MET A 46 -7.28 -3.94 14.23
C MET A 46 -7.57 -5.43 14.47
N ASN A 47 -8.73 -5.73 15.05
CA ASN A 47 -9.35 -7.04 14.98
C ASN A 47 -10.32 -7.09 13.80
N ILE A 48 -10.24 -8.15 13.02
CA ILE A 48 -11.20 -8.49 11.98
C ILE A 48 -12.04 -9.64 12.50
N LEU A 49 -13.35 -9.43 12.57
CA LEU A 49 -14.33 -10.39 13.07
C LEU A 49 -15.22 -10.82 11.91
N ASN A 50 -15.78 -12.02 11.96
CA ASN A 50 -16.83 -12.46 11.03
C ASN A 50 -18.22 -11.89 11.44
N SER A 51 -19.26 -12.24 10.67
CA SER A 51 -20.65 -11.83 10.96
C SER A 51 -21.13 -12.24 12.35
N ASP A 52 -20.62 -13.36 12.86
CA ASP A 52 -21.02 -13.93 14.16
C ASP A 52 -20.26 -13.29 15.33
N GLY A 53 -19.30 -12.42 15.03
CA GLY A 53 -18.48 -11.72 16.01
C GLY A 53 -17.27 -12.53 16.47
N GLU A 54 -16.92 -13.61 15.78
CA GLU A 54 -15.74 -14.40 16.07
C GLU A 54 -14.50 -13.75 15.44
N LEU A 55 -13.37 -13.81 16.15
CA LEU A 55 -12.10 -13.28 15.67
C LEU A 55 -11.59 -14.10 14.48
N VAL A 56 -11.48 -13.46 13.32
CA VAL A 56 -10.92 -14.06 12.10
C VAL A 56 -9.43 -13.75 11.98
N TYR A 57 -9.05 -12.50 12.26
CA TYR A 57 -7.66 -12.07 12.20
C TYR A 57 -7.39 -10.93 13.19
N LYS A 58 -6.19 -10.92 13.76
CA LYS A 58 -5.68 -9.85 14.62
C LYS A 58 -4.48 -9.20 13.92
N GLN A 59 -4.68 -8.02 13.37
CA GLN A 59 -3.63 -7.29 12.71
C GLN A 59 -2.81 -6.49 13.73
N GLU A 60 -1.52 -6.77 13.85
CA GLU A 60 -0.61 -6.14 14.81
C GLU A 60 0.64 -5.50 14.17
N THR A 61 0.89 -5.77 12.88
CA THR A 61 2.04 -5.25 12.15
C THR A 61 1.77 -3.85 11.62
N ASN A 62 2.65 -2.90 11.91
CA ASN A 62 2.55 -1.55 11.34
C ASN A 62 3.28 -1.49 9.99
N PHE A 63 2.52 -1.56 8.91
CA PHE A 63 3.03 -1.48 7.54
C PHE A 63 3.29 -0.05 7.04
N THR A 64 2.95 0.98 7.84
CA THR A 64 3.24 2.38 7.48
C THR A 64 4.60 2.85 7.97
N LYS A 65 5.34 2.01 8.68
CA LYS A 65 6.70 2.32 9.14
C LYS A 65 7.72 1.96 8.06
N LEU A 66 8.56 2.92 7.74
CA LEU A 66 9.84 2.64 7.12
C LEU A 66 10.84 2.20 8.21
N PRO A 67 11.90 1.44 7.87
CA PRO A 67 12.92 1.07 8.83
C PRO A 67 13.59 2.27 9.50
N ALA A 68 14.15 2.02 10.68
CA ALA A 68 14.66 3.08 11.59
C ALA A 68 15.71 4.01 10.96
N GLU A 69 16.47 3.52 9.99
CA GLU A 69 17.52 4.27 9.29
C GLU A 69 16.98 5.38 8.37
N ILE A 70 15.69 5.29 8.00
CA ILE A 70 15.01 6.27 7.15
C ILE A 70 13.88 6.96 7.93
N GLN A 71 13.63 6.53 9.15
CA GLN A 71 12.65 7.17 10.03
C GLN A 71 13.04 8.61 10.29
N MET A 72 12.71 9.47 9.35
CA MET A 72 12.52 10.85 9.74
C MET A 72 11.23 11.02 10.52
N THR A 73 10.19 10.16 10.26
CA THR A 73 8.88 10.42 10.87
C THR A 73 8.05 9.14 10.96
N ASN A 74 7.42 8.89 12.10
CA ASN A 74 6.30 7.96 12.19
C ASN A 74 5.07 8.57 11.50
N THR A 75 4.01 7.81 11.26
CA THR A 75 2.80 8.30 10.57
C THR A 75 2.22 9.58 11.20
N TYR A 76 2.37 9.76 12.50
CA TYR A 76 1.95 10.96 13.24
C TYR A 76 2.80 12.17 12.92
N GLU A 77 4.11 12.02 12.95
CA GLU A 77 5.03 13.10 12.57
C GLU A 77 4.78 13.53 11.14
N GLN A 78 4.47 12.57 10.24
CA GLN A 78 4.05 12.86 8.88
C GLN A 78 2.76 13.69 8.84
N PHE A 79 1.75 13.35 9.64
CA PHE A 79 0.53 14.16 9.74
C PHE A 79 0.78 15.51 10.45
N ASN A 80 1.61 15.55 11.46
CA ASN A 80 1.97 16.80 12.15
C ASN A 80 2.76 17.76 11.27
N GLU A 81 3.67 17.27 10.42
CA GLU A 81 4.36 18.10 9.44
C GLU A 81 3.38 18.77 8.48
N VAL A 82 2.40 17.99 8.00
CA VAL A 82 1.34 18.48 7.12
C VAL A 82 0.44 19.49 7.82
N LEU A 83 0.14 19.26 9.09
CA LEU A 83 -0.73 20.13 9.88
C LEU A 83 -0.02 21.35 10.45
N ASN A 84 1.30 21.42 10.31
CA ASN A 84 2.15 22.50 10.81
C ASN A 84 2.05 22.63 12.34
N THR A 85 3.04 22.19 13.09
CA THR A 85 3.04 21.98 14.55
C THR A 85 2.69 23.21 15.41
N ASP A 86 2.67 24.41 14.81
CA ASP A 86 2.26 25.65 15.46
C ASP A 86 0.74 25.94 15.34
N ILE A 87 0.00 25.08 14.65
CA ILE A 87 -1.46 25.22 14.50
C ILE A 87 -2.14 24.79 15.79
N LEU A 88 -3.01 25.64 16.33
CA LEU A 88 -3.84 25.34 17.49
C LEU A 88 -4.67 24.06 17.24
N ASP A 89 -4.87 23.22 18.25
CA ASP A 89 -5.62 21.97 18.19
C ASP A 89 -6.97 22.10 17.45
N GLU A 90 -7.63 23.26 17.57
CA GLU A 90 -8.90 23.55 16.92
C GLU A 90 -8.76 23.69 15.40
N GLU A 91 -7.70 24.33 14.91
CA GLU A 91 -7.45 24.50 13.48
C GLU A 91 -7.09 23.15 12.83
N CYS A 92 -6.25 22.35 13.47
CA CYS A 92 -5.93 21.00 13.09
C CYS A 92 -7.22 20.13 12.98
N ARG A 93 -8.09 20.24 13.99
CA ARG A 93 -9.40 19.57 13.98
C ARG A 93 -10.26 20.00 12.79
N ASN A 94 -10.30 21.27 12.48
CA ASN A 94 -11.07 21.82 11.38
C ASN A 94 -10.54 21.37 10.01
N ILE A 95 -9.21 21.28 9.84
CA ILE A 95 -8.58 20.77 8.63
C ILE A 95 -8.94 19.29 8.43
N CYS A 96 -8.76 18.47 9.46
CA CYS A 96 -9.12 17.04 9.39
C CYS A 96 -10.61 16.82 9.13
N ASN A 97 -11.49 17.62 9.75
CA ASN A 97 -12.93 17.55 9.50
C ASN A 97 -13.28 17.93 8.05
N ARG A 98 -12.64 18.96 7.49
CA ARG A 98 -12.78 19.32 6.07
C ARG A 98 -12.32 18.20 5.17
N PHE A 99 -11.13 17.64 5.42
CA PHE A 99 -10.63 16.47 4.69
C PHE A 99 -11.66 15.34 4.70
N MET A 100 -12.11 14.91 5.89
CA MET A 100 -13.07 13.82 6.03
C MET A 100 -14.40 14.08 5.30
N LEU A 101 -14.86 15.34 5.29
CA LEU A 101 -16.08 15.73 4.57
C LEU A 101 -15.91 15.64 3.04
N TYR A 102 -14.81 16.20 2.52
CA TYR A 102 -14.56 16.23 1.07
C TYR A 102 -14.13 14.87 0.54
N ASP A 103 -13.49 14.04 1.37
CA ASP A 103 -12.99 12.73 0.96
C ASP A 103 -14.07 11.63 0.95
N ARG A 104 -15.27 11.91 1.47
CA ARG A 104 -16.43 10.98 1.41
C ARG A 104 -16.77 10.49 0.02
N THR A 105 -16.52 11.27 -1.01
CA THR A 105 -16.72 10.88 -2.41
C THR A 105 -15.82 9.70 -2.83
N ASN A 106 -14.73 9.47 -2.10
CA ASN A 106 -13.78 8.40 -2.34
C ASN A 106 -14.04 7.15 -1.48
N ASN A 107 -15.06 7.13 -0.62
CA ASN A 107 -15.34 6.01 0.27
C ASN A 107 -15.41 4.67 -0.46
N PHE A 108 -16.03 4.64 -1.64
CA PHE A 108 -16.10 3.43 -2.47
C PHE A 108 -14.72 2.86 -2.80
N VAL A 109 -13.74 3.70 -3.11
CA VAL A 109 -12.36 3.27 -3.38
C VAL A 109 -11.73 2.66 -2.13
N TYR A 110 -11.88 3.34 -0.98
CA TYR A 110 -11.33 2.85 0.28
C TYR A 110 -11.99 1.57 0.76
N GLU A 111 -13.29 1.41 0.56
CA GLU A 111 -14.02 0.17 0.87
C GLU A 111 -13.51 -1.01 0.04
N HIS A 112 -13.24 -0.81 -1.26
CA HIS A 112 -12.66 -1.85 -2.11
C HIS A 112 -11.26 -2.23 -1.65
N ILE A 113 -10.38 -1.25 -1.38
CA ILE A 113 -9.04 -1.50 -0.87
C ILE A 113 -9.11 -2.21 0.48
N LEU A 114 -9.99 -1.75 1.39
CA LEU A 114 -10.19 -2.37 2.70
C LEU A 114 -10.62 -3.83 2.57
N ASN A 115 -11.53 -4.13 1.64
CA ASN A 115 -11.99 -5.50 1.39
C ASN A 115 -10.85 -6.38 0.88
N GLU A 116 -10.06 -5.95 -0.13
CA GLU A 116 -8.95 -6.75 -0.65
C GLU A 116 -7.85 -6.95 0.41
N LEU A 117 -7.50 -5.91 1.18
CA LEU A 117 -6.54 -6.08 2.28
C LEU A 117 -7.07 -6.98 3.40
N THR A 118 -8.37 -6.97 3.65
CA THR A 118 -8.98 -7.91 4.60
C THR A 118 -8.83 -9.35 4.12
N GLN A 119 -9.12 -9.62 2.85
CA GLN A 119 -8.90 -10.95 2.28
C GLN A 119 -7.42 -11.34 2.36
N TYR A 120 -6.50 -10.43 2.04
CA TYR A 120 -5.08 -10.66 2.23
C TYR A 120 -4.76 -11.12 3.65
N PHE A 121 -5.20 -10.40 4.68
CA PHE A 121 -4.91 -10.76 6.07
C PHE A 121 -5.52 -12.09 6.49
N VAL A 122 -6.69 -12.43 5.97
CA VAL A 122 -7.37 -13.69 6.29
C VAL A 122 -6.66 -14.90 5.66
N VAL A 123 -6.16 -14.78 4.43
CA VAL A 123 -5.64 -15.93 3.69
C VAL A 123 -4.13 -16.07 3.72
N ASN A 124 -3.39 -14.98 3.94
CA ASN A 124 -1.93 -14.94 3.73
C ASN A 124 -1.13 -15.92 4.60
N GLU A 125 -1.57 -16.22 5.81
CA GLU A 125 -0.87 -17.18 6.69
C GLU A 125 -0.94 -18.61 6.13
N LEU A 126 -2.08 -18.98 5.55
CA LEU A 126 -2.31 -20.31 5.00
C LEU A 126 -1.87 -20.43 3.54
N SER A 127 -2.10 -19.39 2.75
CA SER A 127 -1.82 -19.34 1.32
C SER A 127 -1.20 -18.00 0.93
N PRO A 128 0.11 -17.78 1.14
CA PRO A 128 0.79 -16.55 0.76
C PRO A 128 0.64 -16.20 -0.73
N CYS A 129 0.59 -17.22 -1.60
CA CYS A 129 0.35 -17.03 -3.02
C CYS A 129 -1.04 -16.41 -3.31
N GLU A 130 -2.08 -16.83 -2.60
CA GLU A 130 -3.41 -16.24 -2.67
C GLU A 130 -3.41 -14.83 -2.04
N GLY A 131 -2.70 -14.64 -0.94
CA GLY A 131 -2.46 -13.33 -0.33
C GLY A 131 -1.89 -12.33 -1.33
N PHE A 132 -0.91 -12.73 -2.14
CA PHE A 132 -0.36 -11.89 -3.21
C PHE A 132 -1.42 -11.45 -4.23
N VAL A 133 -2.37 -12.32 -4.60
CA VAL A 133 -3.45 -11.95 -5.54
C VAL A 133 -4.26 -10.78 -5.00
N HIS A 134 -4.60 -10.79 -3.72
CA HIS A 134 -5.33 -9.70 -3.08
C HIS A 134 -4.52 -8.40 -3.00
N LEU A 135 -3.21 -8.48 -2.74
CA LEU A 135 -2.32 -7.32 -2.81
C LEU A 135 -2.22 -6.77 -4.23
N TYR A 136 -2.15 -7.65 -5.25
CA TYR A 136 -2.13 -7.21 -6.64
C TYR A 136 -3.45 -6.52 -7.05
N ARG A 137 -4.60 -7.03 -6.63
CA ARG A 137 -5.90 -6.38 -6.85
C ARG A 137 -5.98 -5.03 -6.15
N THR A 138 -5.41 -4.92 -4.94
CA THR A 138 -5.25 -3.63 -4.25
C THR A 138 -4.43 -2.65 -5.10
N LEU A 139 -3.30 -3.09 -5.67
CA LEU A 139 -2.50 -2.28 -6.59
C LEU A 139 -3.30 -1.82 -7.81
N GLU A 140 -4.08 -2.72 -8.44
CA GLU A 140 -4.93 -2.37 -9.58
C GLU A 140 -5.94 -1.27 -9.22
N PHE A 141 -6.63 -1.39 -8.08
CA PHE A 141 -7.54 -0.34 -7.58
C PHE A 141 -6.83 0.99 -7.33
N MET A 142 -5.68 0.95 -6.68
CA MET A 142 -4.89 2.16 -6.41
C MET A 142 -4.38 2.80 -7.70
N SER A 143 -3.95 2.00 -8.67
CA SER A 143 -3.39 2.48 -9.93
C SER A 143 -4.40 3.27 -10.75
N TYR A 144 -5.67 2.91 -10.65
CA TYR A 144 -6.76 3.59 -11.34
C TYR A 144 -7.23 4.83 -10.58
N SER A 145 -7.37 4.73 -9.26
CA SER A 145 -8.06 5.75 -8.46
C SER A 145 -7.14 6.84 -7.88
N PHE A 146 -5.97 6.49 -7.38
CA PHE A 146 -5.12 7.41 -6.61
C PHE A 146 -4.58 8.58 -7.42
N PRO A 147 -4.12 8.42 -8.68
CA PRO A 147 -3.72 9.56 -9.49
C PRO A 147 -4.85 10.56 -9.71
N LEU A 148 -6.09 10.08 -9.85
CA LEU A 148 -7.27 10.92 -10.02
C LEU A 148 -7.66 11.62 -8.73
N ILE A 149 -7.64 10.91 -7.60
CA ILE A 149 -7.87 11.49 -6.27
C ILE A 149 -6.84 12.59 -6.02
N TYR A 150 -5.56 12.32 -6.25
CA TYR A 150 -4.48 13.28 -6.09
C TYR A 150 -4.69 14.54 -6.94
N ALA A 151 -4.94 14.37 -8.23
CA ALA A 151 -5.17 15.48 -9.14
C ALA A 151 -6.42 16.30 -8.77
N SER A 152 -7.49 15.65 -8.29
CA SER A 152 -8.74 16.32 -7.90
C SER A 152 -8.59 17.22 -6.67
N LYS A 153 -7.57 17.00 -5.84
CA LYS A 153 -7.28 17.83 -4.65
C LYS A 153 -6.51 19.12 -4.99
N SER A 154 -6.15 19.34 -6.26
CA SER A 154 -5.54 20.61 -6.66
C SER A 154 -6.49 21.79 -6.44
N LYS A 155 -5.96 22.90 -5.88
CA LYS A 155 -6.73 24.12 -5.60
C LYS A 155 -7.13 24.91 -6.86
N SER A 156 -6.73 24.47 -8.05
CA SER A 156 -7.03 25.19 -9.30
C SER A 156 -7.22 24.21 -10.48
N TYR A 157 -8.07 24.59 -11.43
CA TYR A 157 -8.25 23.84 -12.68
C TYR A 157 -6.94 23.64 -13.45
N ARG A 158 -6.06 24.63 -13.43
CA ARG A 158 -4.76 24.57 -14.10
C ARG A 158 -3.88 23.51 -13.41
N GLY A 159 -3.81 23.49 -12.08
CA GLY A 159 -3.06 22.49 -11.33
C GLY A 159 -3.57 21.06 -11.58
N THR A 160 -4.90 20.87 -11.59
CA THR A 160 -5.51 19.59 -11.94
C THR A 160 -5.14 19.16 -13.37
N TYR A 161 -5.26 20.08 -14.34
CA TYR A 161 -4.91 19.80 -15.72
C TYR A 161 -3.42 19.47 -15.89
N ASP A 162 -2.53 20.26 -15.27
CA ASP A 162 -1.08 20.06 -15.35
C ASP A 162 -0.67 18.73 -14.73
N SER A 163 -1.27 18.32 -13.61
CA SER A 163 -1.06 17.01 -12.98
C SER A 163 -1.52 15.87 -13.91
N LEU A 164 -2.76 15.94 -14.39
CA LEU A 164 -3.28 14.92 -15.30
C LEU A 164 -2.45 14.84 -16.59
N LYS A 165 -2.02 15.99 -17.14
CA LYS A 165 -1.16 16.03 -18.33
C LYS A 165 0.17 15.29 -18.07
N LYS A 166 0.82 15.51 -16.93
CA LYS A 166 2.06 14.80 -16.55
C LYS A 166 1.87 13.30 -16.51
N PHE A 167 0.75 12.83 -15.94
CA PHE A 167 0.48 11.40 -15.81
C PHE A 167 0.06 10.75 -17.13
N LEU A 168 -0.68 11.49 -17.99
CA LEU A 168 -1.23 10.97 -19.24
C LEU A 168 -0.33 11.15 -20.47
N THR A 169 0.70 12.02 -20.41
CA THR A 169 1.61 12.23 -21.55
C THR A 169 2.56 11.06 -21.74
N GLY A 170 2.50 10.43 -22.90
CA GLY A 170 3.38 9.33 -23.35
C GLY A 170 2.57 8.11 -23.79
N ASP A 171 3.26 7.18 -24.42
CA ASP A 171 2.72 6.02 -25.13
C ASP A 171 1.51 5.33 -24.47
N SER A 172 0.70 4.69 -25.30
CA SER A 172 -0.47 3.85 -25.02
C SER A 172 -0.15 2.66 -24.10
N GLY A 173 0.31 2.93 -22.89
CA GLY A 173 0.53 1.91 -21.86
C GLY A 173 -0.59 2.00 -20.83
N GLY A 174 -1.22 0.87 -20.49
CA GLY A 174 -2.36 0.80 -19.58
C GLY A 174 -2.18 1.47 -18.20
N GLU A 175 -3.14 1.26 -17.32
CA GLU A 175 -3.29 1.93 -16.02
C GLU A 175 -2.03 1.83 -15.14
N LEU A 176 -1.30 0.72 -15.20
CA LEU A 176 -0.08 0.54 -14.41
C LEU A 176 1.07 1.46 -14.86
N LYS A 177 1.19 1.78 -16.18
CA LYS A 177 2.17 2.78 -16.63
C LYS A 177 1.80 4.20 -16.23
N PHE A 178 0.51 4.49 -16.21
CA PHE A 178 -0.02 5.75 -15.69
C PHE A 178 0.33 5.90 -14.21
N PHE A 179 0.15 4.83 -13.44
CA PHE A 179 0.48 4.80 -12.02
C PHE A 179 1.98 4.92 -11.76
N ASP A 180 2.83 4.27 -12.54
CA ASP A 180 4.29 4.41 -12.42
C ASP A 180 4.75 5.86 -12.61
N LYS A 181 4.17 6.58 -13.59
CA LYS A 181 4.45 8.01 -13.77
C LYS A 181 3.97 8.86 -12.60
N PHE A 182 2.79 8.55 -12.08
CA PHE A 182 2.26 9.19 -10.89
C PHE A 182 3.18 8.98 -9.68
N LEU A 183 3.63 7.76 -9.41
CA LEU A 183 4.56 7.47 -8.32
C LEU A 183 5.89 8.21 -8.48
N LYS A 184 6.44 8.26 -9.69
CA LYS A 184 7.66 9.03 -9.96
C LYS A 184 7.48 10.51 -9.65
N GLU A 185 6.31 11.09 -9.93
CA GLU A 185 6.04 12.50 -9.63
C GLU A 185 5.93 12.75 -8.13
N ILE A 186 5.14 11.96 -7.39
CA ILE A 186 4.90 12.20 -5.96
C ILE A 186 6.07 11.83 -5.07
N PHE A 187 6.95 10.91 -5.50
CA PHE A 187 8.11 10.45 -4.73
C PHE A 187 9.45 10.99 -5.23
N THR A 188 9.48 11.87 -6.25
CA THR A 188 10.74 12.35 -6.86
C THR A 188 11.71 12.92 -5.84
N THR A 189 11.21 13.62 -4.82
CA THR A 189 12.02 14.24 -3.76
C THR A 189 11.98 13.46 -2.44
N ASP A 190 11.21 12.38 -2.37
CA ASP A 190 11.05 11.61 -1.15
C ASP A 190 12.23 10.65 -0.95
N ILE A 191 12.82 10.70 0.24
CA ILE A 191 13.95 9.83 0.62
C ILE A 191 13.57 8.35 0.52
N ALA A 192 12.30 8.01 0.76
CA ALA A 192 11.78 6.67 0.65
C ALA A 192 11.96 6.06 -0.75
N TYR A 193 12.01 6.90 -1.80
CA TYR A 193 12.17 6.43 -3.18
C TYR A 193 13.51 5.75 -3.44
N GLN A 194 14.53 6.07 -2.65
CA GLN A 194 15.87 5.46 -2.74
C GLN A 194 16.09 4.34 -1.71
N TYR A 195 15.08 4.08 -0.88
CA TYR A 195 15.16 3.05 0.14
C TYR A 195 15.35 1.66 -0.48
N GLU A 196 16.20 0.86 0.16
CA GLU A 196 16.46 -0.53 -0.21
C GLU A 196 15.76 -1.47 0.76
N PHE A 197 14.89 -2.32 0.21
CA PHE A 197 14.31 -3.42 0.93
C PHE A 197 15.27 -4.60 0.93
N GLU A 198 15.53 -5.15 2.09
CA GLU A 198 16.24 -6.41 2.27
C GLU A 198 15.22 -7.48 2.65
N VAL A 199 15.13 -8.52 1.84
CA VAL A 199 14.15 -9.59 1.98
C VAL A 199 14.88 -10.92 2.12
N TYR A 200 14.81 -11.54 3.28
CA TYR A 200 15.30 -12.89 3.45
C TYR A 200 14.31 -13.88 2.81
N VAL A 201 14.80 -14.69 1.88
CA VAL A 201 14.02 -15.73 1.20
C VAL A 201 14.45 -17.08 1.72
N ASP A 202 13.57 -17.69 2.51
CA ASP A 202 13.77 -19.06 3.01
C ASP A 202 13.28 -20.04 1.93
N SER A 203 14.18 -20.42 1.04
CA SER A 203 13.89 -21.39 -0.03
C SER A 203 15.00 -22.43 -0.13
N CYS A 204 14.60 -23.68 -0.26
CA CYS A 204 15.55 -24.80 -0.46
C CYS A 204 16.24 -24.72 -1.85
N ASN A 205 15.68 -24.00 -2.81
CA ASN A 205 16.18 -23.88 -4.20
C ASN A 205 16.56 -22.42 -4.55
N ILE A 206 17.29 -21.76 -3.67
CA ILE A 206 17.66 -20.35 -3.79
C ILE A 206 18.45 -20.05 -5.10
N GLU A 207 19.30 -20.96 -5.55
CA GLU A 207 20.11 -20.78 -6.78
C GLU A 207 19.22 -20.79 -8.04
N GLU A 208 18.16 -21.56 -8.06
CA GLU A 208 17.19 -21.56 -9.16
C GLU A 208 16.41 -20.24 -9.17
N LEU A 209 15.96 -19.79 -8.01
CA LEU A 209 15.29 -18.50 -7.85
C LEU A 209 16.16 -17.33 -8.30
N LYS A 210 17.45 -17.33 -7.96
CA LYS A 210 18.42 -16.33 -8.44
C LYS A 210 18.52 -16.27 -9.96
N LYS A 211 18.63 -17.43 -10.61
CA LYS A 211 18.68 -17.52 -12.07
C LYS A 211 17.43 -16.91 -12.71
N GLU A 212 16.27 -17.25 -12.18
CA GLU A 212 15.01 -16.74 -12.70
C GLU A 212 14.86 -15.24 -12.54
N PHE A 213 15.24 -14.70 -11.37
CA PHE A 213 15.27 -13.26 -11.18
C PHE A 213 16.24 -12.57 -12.14
N GLN A 214 17.41 -13.16 -12.41
CA GLN A 214 18.39 -12.65 -13.38
C GLN A 214 17.89 -12.70 -14.83
N GLU A 215 17.05 -13.67 -15.18
CA GLU A 215 16.41 -13.75 -16.50
C GLU A 215 15.29 -12.72 -16.70
N ILE A 216 14.64 -12.31 -15.61
CA ILE A 216 13.48 -11.39 -15.64
C ILE A 216 13.95 -9.96 -15.57
N PHE A 217 14.84 -9.65 -14.64
CA PHE A 217 15.23 -8.30 -14.28
C PHE A 217 16.63 -7.98 -14.76
N LYS A 218 16.86 -6.70 -15.05
CA LYS A 218 18.20 -6.20 -15.38
C LYS A 218 19.14 -6.33 -14.17
N THR A 219 20.43 -6.41 -14.42
CA THR A 219 21.46 -6.62 -13.39
C THR A 219 21.53 -5.55 -12.31
N ASP A 220 21.03 -4.35 -12.57
CA ASP A 220 21.00 -3.21 -11.63
C ASP A 220 19.67 -3.08 -10.88
N PHE A 221 18.72 -3.98 -11.13
CA PHE A 221 17.38 -3.95 -10.52
C PHE A 221 17.37 -4.48 -9.09
N PHE A 222 18.13 -5.52 -8.83
CA PHE A 222 18.25 -6.16 -7.52
C PHE A 222 19.67 -6.70 -7.32
N THR A 223 20.00 -6.97 -6.05
CA THR A 223 21.14 -7.80 -5.67
C THR A 223 20.66 -9.02 -4.88
N PHE A 224 21.38 -10.11 -5.01
CA PHE A 224 21.09 -11.34 -4.29
C PHE A 224 22.37 -11.80 -3.59
N ASP A 225 22.42 -11.65 -2.27
CA ASP A 225 23.52 -12.09 -1.44
C ASP A 225 23.06 -13.24 -0.54
N GLU A 226 23.68 -14.41 -0.69
CA GLU A 226 23.19 -15.66 -0.07
C GLU A 226 21.68 -15.84 -0.27
N ASN A 227 20.89 -15.68 0.79
CA ASN A 227 19.43 -15.78 0.77
C ASN A 227 18.73 -14.41 0.87
N THR A 228 19.48 -13.31 0.80
CA THR A 228 18.93 -11.97 0.93
C THR A 228 18.77 -11.32 -0.45
N LEU A 229 17.54 -11.02 -0.81
CA LEU A 229 17.16 -10.25 -1.99
C LEU A 229 17.05 -8.79 -1.61
N THR A 230 17.84 -7.92 -2.24
CA THR A 230 17.81 -6.47 -2.01
C THR A 230 17.36 -5.74 -3.26
N PHE A 231 16.39 -4.82 -3.13
CA PHE A 231 15.87 -3.99 -4.22
C PHE A 231 15.33 -2.65 -3.71
N LYS A 232 15.28 -1.64 -4.59
CA LYS A 232 14.84 -0.29 -4.21
C LYS A 232 13.33 -0.15 -4.20
N PHE A 233 12.83 0.73 -3.35
CA PHE A 233 11.40 1.12 -3.28
C PHE A 233 10.84 1.45 -4.67
N LYS A 234 11.57 2.19 -5.49
CA LYS A 234 11.18 2.54 -6.86
C LYS A 234 11.00 1.35 -7.79
N ASN A 235 11.59 0.20 -7.46
CA ASN A 235 11.56 -1.03 -8.26
C ASN A 235 10.40 -1.96 -7.86
N VAL A 236 9.75 -1.71 -6.72
CA VAL A 236 8.69 -2.59 -6.18
C VAL A 236 7.55 -2.78 -7.16
N MET A 237 7.14 -1.72 -7.86
CA MET A 237 6.04 -1.81 -8.82
C MET A 237 6.37 -2.76 -9.99
N GLU A 238 7.56 -2.64 -10.56
CA GLU A 238 8.01 -3.52 -11.64
C GLU A 238 8.13 -4.96 -11.16
N LEU A 239 8.68 -5.18 -9.95
CA LEU A 239 8.73 -6.47 -9.29
C LEU A 239 7.32 -7.09 -9.15
N PHE A 240 6.37 -6.32 -8.66
CA PHE A 240 4.98 -6.72 -8.48
C PHE A 240 4.35 -7.20 -9.79
N ILE A 241 4.52 -6.41 -10.86
CA ILE A 241 3.96 -6.70 -12.19
C ILE A 241 4.61 -7.95 -12.80
N GLU A 242 5.94 -8.06 -12.76
CA GLU A 242 6.64 -9.19 -13.36
C GLU A 242 6.34 -10.50 -12.62
N ILE A 243 6.29 -10.48 -11.29
CA ILE A 243 5.87 -11.65 -10.51
C ILE A 243 4.46 -12.07 -10.90
N ARG A 244 3.51 -11.12 -10.94
CA ARG A 244 2.14 -11.42 -11.36
C ARG A 244 2.10 -12.01 -12.76
N ASN A 245 2.81 -11.45 -13.71
CA ASN A 245 2.84 -11.92 -15.09
C ASN A 245 3.38 -13.35 -15.20
N ARG A 246 4.37 -13.70 -14.38
CA ARG A 246 5.02 -15.01 -14.43
C ARG A 246 4.24 -16.11 -13.70
N TYR A 247 3.60 -15.77 -12.58
CA TYR A 247 2.88 -16.75 -11.75
C TYR A 247 1.42 -16.95 -12.16
N PHE A 248 0.76 -15.90 -12.66
CA PHE A 248 -0.68 -15.92 -12.87
C PHE A 248 -1.12 -15.73 -14.32
N HIS A 249 -0.23 -15.33 -15.22
CA HIS A 249 -0.52 -15.28 -16.66
C HIS A 249 0.16 -16.43 -17.41
N MET A 250 -0.64 -17.35 -17.93
CA MET A 250 -0.20 -18.31 -18.94
C MET A 250 -0.10 -17.61 -20.31
N LEU A 251 0.99 -16.88 -20.53
CA LEU A 251 1.30 -16.32 -21.86
C LEU A 251 1.93 -17.42 -22.73
N LEU A 252 1.11 -18.33 -23.22
CA LEU A 252 1.52 -19.32 -24.23
C LEU A 252 1.95 -18.58 -25.51
N GLY A 253 3.21 -18.71 -25.90
CA GLY A 253 3.68 -18.33 -27.23
C GLY A 253 4.55 -17.08 -27.36
N GLN A 254 4.92 -16.38 -26.29
CA GLN A 254 5.79 -15.18 -26.39
C GLN A 254 7.22 -15.35 -25.87
N GLY A 255 7.73 -16.59 -25.75
CA GLY A 255 9.10 -16.84 -25.29
C GLY A 255 9.40 -16.42 -23.84
N ARG A 256 8.39 -16.05 -23.06
CA ARG A 256 8.49 -15.78 -21.63
C ARG A 256 8.26 -17.06 -20.86
N ASN A 257 9.27 -17.49 -20.12
CA ASN A 257 9.14 -18.63 -19.23
C ASN A 257 8.16 -18.32 -18.12
N ASN A 258 7.08 -19.11 -17.99
CA ASN A 258 6.22 -19.06 -16.84
C ASN A 258 6.86 -19.88 -15.72
N PHE A 259 6.78 -19.41 -14.48
CA PHE A 259 7.28 -20.11 -13.29
C PHE A 259 6.48 -21.38 -12.91
N LEU A 260 5.73 -21.96 -13.86
CA LEU A 260 4.86 -23.11 -13.58
C LEU A 260 5.60 -24.40 -13.26
N ASN A 261 6.86 -24.53 -13.68
CA ASN A 261 7.66 -25.76 -13.55
C ASN A 261 8.72 -25.67 -12.44
N MET A 262 8.56 -24.75 -11.49
CA MET A 262 9.55 -24.55 -10.45
C MET A 262 9.52 -25.63 -9.39
N GLU A 263 10.70 -26.11 -9.02
CA GLU A 263 10.92 -27.12 -7.99
C GLU A 263 10.86 -26.55 -6.55
N TYR A 264 10.61 -25.23 -6.39
CA TYR A 264 10.51 -24.61 -5.05
C TYR A 264 9.06 -24.29 -4.65
N ASP A 265 8.82 -24.22 -3.34
CA ASP A 265 7.50 -23.82 -2.83
C ASP A 265 7.27 -22.31 -3.08
N LYS A 266 6.31 -22.02 -3.95
CA LYS A 266 5.91 -20.64 -4.28
C LYS A 266 5.50 -19.87 -3.03
N ASN A 267 4.90 -20.53 -2.04
CA ASN A 267 4.47 -19.89 -0.81
C ASN A 267 5.65 -19.30 -0.02
N ASP A 268 6.85 -19.89 -0.08
CA ASP A 268 8.02 -19.36 0.62
C ASP A 268 8.44 -18.01 0.02
N LEU A 269 8.45 -17.90 -1.31
CA LEU A 269 8.74 -16.63 -1.97
C LEU A 269 7.68 -15.56 -1.61
N PHE A 270 6.40 -15.89 -1.73
CA PHE A 270 5.33 -14.95 -1.42
C PHE A 270 5.27 -14.60 0.07
N ARG A 271 5.59 -15.54 0.98
CA ARG A 271 5.71 -15.26 2.42
C ARG A 271 6.76 -14.21 2.72
N SER A 272 7.86 -14.22 1.95
CA SER A 272 8.95 -13.24 2.09
C SER A 272 8.60 -11.89 1.43
N LEU A 273 7.95 -11.87 0.27
CA LEU A 273 7.68 -10.65 -0.50
C LEU A 273 6.41 -9.90 -0.09
N ASN A 274 5.36 -10.60 0.34
CA ASN A 274 4.08 -9.97 0.67
C ASN A 274 4.19 -8.87 1.75
N PRO A 275 5.02 -9.02 2.81
CA PRO A 275 5.23 -7.93 3.77
C PRO A 275 5.81 -6.66 3.16
N VAL A 276 6.67 -6.78 2.14
CA VAL A 276 7.21 -5.62 1.41
C VAL A 276 6.12 -4.99 0.55
N PHE A 277 5.35 -5.80 -0.15
CA PHE A 277 4.29 -5.30 -1.03
C PHE A 277 3.21 -4.55 -0.24
N ILE A 278 2.74 -5.09 0.89
CA ILE A 278 1.76 -4.38 1.70
C ILE A 278 2.36 -3.12 2.35
N ASN A 279 3.63 -3.14 2.78
CA ASN A 279 4.31 -1.94 3.29
C ASN A 279 4.35 -0.84 2.22
N TRP A 280 4.74 -1.19 1.01
CA TRP A 280 4.81 -0.25 -0.10
C TRP A 280 3.43 0.34 -0.45
N LEU A 281 2.38 -0.50 -0.53
CA LEU A 281 0.99 -0.05 -0.76
C LEU A 281 0.49 0.85 0.38
N ALA A 282 0.75 0.49 1.64
CA ALA A 282 0.38 1.28 2.80
C ALA A 282 1.05 2.65 2.79
N PHE A 283 2.33 2.72 2.40
CA PHE A 283 3.06 3.97 2.29
C PHE A 283 2.47 4.90 1.22
N ILE A 284 2.12 4.37 0.05
CA ILE A 284 1.45 5.15 -1.01
C ILE A 284 0.09 5.66 -0.51
N PHE A 285 -0.69 4.83 0.16
CA PHE A 285 -1.97 5.24 0.73
C PHE A 285 -1.82 6.40 1.72
N VAL A 286 -0.86 6.32 2.64
CA VAL A 286 -0.58 7.41 3.59
C VAL A 286 -0.23 8.70 2.86
N LYS A 287 0.56 8.65 1.78
CA LYS A 287 0.90 9.84 0.97
C LYS A 287 -0.34 10.48 0.32
N ILE A 288 -1.30 9.67 -0.11
CA ILE A 288 -2.57 10.20 -0.67
C ILE A 288 -3.39 10.90 0.41
N VAL A 289 -3.47 10.32 1.61
CA VAL A 289 -4.16 10.93 2.75
C VAL A 289 -3.49 12.24 3.17
N GLN A 290 -2.15 12.26 3.26
CA GLN A 290 -1.38 13.48 3.55
C GLN A 290 -1.69 14.59 2.55
N HIS A 291 -1.58 14.29 1.25
CA HIS A 291 -1.89 15.27 0.21
C HIS A 291 -3.33 15.79 0.30
N GLY A 292 -4.28 14.91 0.63
CA GLY A 292 -5.66 15.32 0.85
C GLY A 292 -5.82 16.30 2.01
N ILE A 293 -5.12 16.07 3.11
CA ILE A 293 -5.10 16.95 4.29
C ILE A 293 -4.42 18.30 3.96
N GLU A 294 -3.26 18.28 3.29
CA GLU A 294 -2.56 19.49 2.82
C GLU A 294 -3.45 20.38 1.95
N SER A 295 -4.26 19.75 1.12
CA SER A 295 -5.19 20.47 0.23
C SER A 295 -6.34 21.14 0.97
N CYS A 296 -6.59 20.74 2.23
CA CYS A 296 -7.61 21.31 3.11
C CYS A 296 -7.06 22.42 4.03
N ASN A 297 -5.74 22.59 4.07
CA ASN A 297 -5.04 23.65 4.81
C ASN A 297 -4.88 24.97 3.99
#